data_d14c62e2609605a57b1ad9d2fa076a49
#
_entry.id   d14c62e2609605a57b1ad9d2fa076a49
#
_cell.length_a   1.000
_cell.length_b   1.000
_cell.length_c   1.000
_cell.angle_alpha   90.00
_cell.angle_beta   90.00
_cell.angle_gamma   90.00
#
_symmetry.space_group_name_H-M   'P 1'
#
loop_
_entity.id
_entity.type
_entity.pdbx_description
1 polymer ?
#
loop_
_entity_poly.entity_id
_entity_poly.type
_entity_poly.pdbx_seq_one_letter_code
_entity_poly.pdbx_strand_id
1 'polypeptide(L)'
;MTSINVEPYISDEDYDNPAMVTDFYEFTMANCLFLHGYKDTVMVFDMFFRTNPDNGGYSISAGQHQLVKFLREYHFTERDLKYLKTKGMSDEFLEYLSTYRWKGDMYALKEGTV
;
A
#
# COMPACT_ATOMS: atom_id res chain seq x y z
N MET A 1 4.62 -16.68 33.98
CA MET A 1 4.13 -16.19 32.69
C MET A 1 5.31 -15.56 31.95
N THR A 2 5.74 -16.13 30.86
CA THR A 2 6.85 -15.58 30.07
C THR A 2 6.28 -14.44 29.23
N SER A 3 6.73 -13.21 29.45
CA SER A 3 6.40 -12.10 28.56
C SER A 3 7.17 -12.28 27.26
N ILE A 4 6.46 -12.43 26.16
CA ILE A 4 7.07 -12.38 24.83
C ILE A 4 7.22 -10.90 24.48
N ASN A 5 8.46 -10.41 24.52
CA ASN A 5 8.75 -9.06 24.07
C ASN A 5 9.02 -9.12 22.58
N VAL A 6 7.99 -8.88 21.79
CA VAL A 6 8.10 -8.78 20.32
C VAL A 6 8.11 -7.31 19.97
N GLU A 7 9.23 -6.82 19.48
CA GLU A 7 9.26 -5.48 18.90
C GLU A 7 8.37 -5.46 17.65
N PRO A 8 7.50 -4.45 17.51
CA PRO A 8 6.65 -4.35 16.33
C PRO A 8 7.52 -4.19 15.08
N TYR A 9 7.27 -4.98 14.07
CA TYR A 9 7.94 -4.90 12.78
C TYR A 9 7.64 -3.59 12.04
N ILE A 10 6.47 -3.04 12.29
CA ILE A 10 5.97 -1.79 11.70
C ILE A 10 5.69 -0.83 12.86
N SER A 11 6.04 0.45 12.71
CA SER A 11 5.70 1.48 13.71
C SER A 11 4.19 1.66 13.84
N ASP A 12 3.72 2.14 14.99
CA ASP A 12 2.29 2.42 15.19
C ASP A 12 1.76 3.40 14.14
N GLU A 13 2.57 4.39 13.75
CA GLU A 13 2.22 5.36 12.73
C GLU A 13 2.05 4.73 11.34
N ASP A 14 2.93 3.80 10.95
CA ASP A 14 2.81 3.07 9.68
C ASP A 14 1.72 2.00 9.74
N TYR A 15 1.40 1.49 10.93
CA TYR A 15 0.25 0.61 11.12
C TYR A 15 -1.08 1.34 10.90
N ASP A 16 -1.20 2.55 11.42
CA ASP A 16 -2.40 3.38 11.24
C ASP A 16 -2.53 3.92 9.81
N ASN A 17 -1.41 4.24 9.18
CA ASN A 17 -1.35 4.71 7.79
C ASN A 17 -0.27 3.95 7.00
N PRO A 18 -0.60 2.77 6.43
CA PRO A 18 0.38 1.93 5.75
C PRO A 18 0.70 2.36 4.31
N ALA A 19 0.50 3.62 3.93
CA ALA A 19 0.81 4.12 2.58
C ALA A 19 2.28 3.90 2.18
N MET A 20 3.21 3.90 3.16
CA MET A 20 4.62 3.66 2.93
C MET A 20 5.04 2.19 3.08
N VAL A 21 4.12 1.30 3.44
CA VAL A 21 4.40 -0.14 3.61
C VAL A 21 4.31 -0.82 2.26
N THR A 22 5.35 -0.63 1.46
CA THR A 22 5.45 -1.19 0.11
C THR A 22 6.92 -1.33 -0.28
N ASP A 23 7.18 -2.05 -1.36
CA ASP A 23 8.53 -2.18 -1.91
C ASP A 23 8.98 -0.85 -2.52
N PHE A 24 10.25 -0.52 -2.33
CA PHE A 24 10.79 0.76 -2.80
C PHE A 24 10.67 0.96 -4.31
N TYR A 25 10.78 -0.10 -5.09
CA TYR A 25 10.67 0.00 -6.56
C TYR A 25 9.29 0.48 -7.03
N GLU A 26 8.25 0.32 -6.22
CA GLU A 26 6.92 0.86 -6.54
C GLU A 26 6.96 2.39 -6.63
N PHE A 27 7.68 3.05 -5.71
CA PHE A 27 7.86 4.50 -5.75
C PHE A 27 8.74 4.95 -6.91
N THR A 28 9.82 4.24 -7.21
CA THR A 28 10.69 4.61 -8.34
C THR A 28 9.98 4.47 -9.68
N MET A 29 9.19 3.41 -9.85
CA MET A 29 8.35 3.23 -11.04
C MET A 29 7.27 4.31 -11.12
N ALA A 30 6.58 4.60 -10.03
CA ALA A 30 5.53 5.62 -9.99
C ALA A 30 6.09 7.01 -10.33
N ASN A 31 7.24 7.37 -9.78
CA ASN A 31 7.94 8.62 -10.11
C ASN A 31 8.28 8.69 -11.61
N CYS A 32 8.81 7.61 -12.16
CA CYS A 32 9.12 7.53 -13.59
C CYS A 32 7.87 7.69 -14.46
N LEU A 33 6.81 6.97 -14.16
CA LEU A 33 5.53 7.07 -14.90
C LEU A 33 4.94 8.47 -14.80
N PHE A 34 4.99 9.09 -13.63
CA PHE A 34 4.53 10.45 -13.43
C PHE A 34 5.31 11.44 -14.31
N LEU A 35 6.64 11.39 -14.30
CA LEU A 35 7.50 12.29 -15.06
C LEU A 35 7.33 12.13 -16.58
N HIS A 36 6.90 10.97 -17.04
CA HIS A 36 6.65 10.69 -18.47
C HIS A 36 5.18 10.87 -18.88
N GLY A 37 4.35 11.45 -18.05
CA GLY A 37 2.96 11.81 -18.39
C GLY A 37 1.94 10.67 -18.25
N TYR A 38 2.26 9.58 -17.56
CA TYR A 38 1.41 8.40 -17.40
C TYR A 38 0.61 8.37 -16.09
N LYS A 39 0.55 9.47 -15.35
CA LYS A 39 -0.12 9.53 -14.05
C LYS A 39 -1.62 9.16 -14.05
N ASP A 40 -2.28 9.34 -15.17
CA ASP A 40 -3.72 9.06 -15.33
C ASP A 40 -3.99 7.74 -16.08
N THR A 41 -2.97 6.91 -16.26
CA THR A 41 -3.12 5.61 -16.92
C THR A 41 -3.87 4.65 -16.01
N VAL A 42 -4.93 4.04 -16.56
CA VAL A 42 -5.67 2.98 -15.85
C VAL A 42 -4.91 1.66 -15.98
N MET A 43 -4.57 1.07 -14.85
CA MET A 43 -3.92 -0.24 -14.75
C MET A 43 -4.80 -1.20 -13.95
N VAL A 44 -4.75 -2.48 -14.32
CA VAL A 44 -5.49 -3.53 -13.63
C VAL A 44 -4.49 -4.44 -12.93
N PHE A 45 -4.70 -4.67 -11.65
CA PHE A 45 -3.85 -5.52 -10.80
C PHE A 45 -4.70 -6.60 -10.14
N ASP A 46 -4.14 -7.79 -10.05
CA ASP A 46 -4.73 -8.89 -9.30
C ASP A 46 -3.96 -9.13 -8.01
N MET A 47 -4.68 -9.25 -6.90
CA MET A 47 -4.12 -9.73 -5.64
C MET A 47 -4.49 -11.18 -5.45
N PHE A 48 -3.51 -12.04 -5.25
CA PHE A 48 -3.71 -13.48 -5.11
C PHE A 48 -2.69 -14.10 -4.17
N PHE A 49 -3.02 -15.25 -3.64
CA PHE A 49 -2.07 -16.06 -2.87
C PHE A 49 -1.16 -16.84 -3.82
N ARG A 50 0.15 -16.66 -3.70
CA ARG A 50 1.14 -17.45 -4.47
C ARG A 50 1.23 -18.88 -3.99
N THR A 51 1.03 -19.08 -2.68
CA THR A 51 0.96 -20.39 -2.02
C THR A 51 -0.12 -20.33 -0.96
N ASN A 52 -0.79 -21.45 -0.72
CA ASN A 52 -1.76 -21.50 0.37
C ASN A 52 -1.04 -21.42 1.72
N PRO A 53 -1.59 -20.66 2.69
CA PRO A 53 -0.99 -20.57 4.03
C PRO A 53 -0.99 -21.91 4.74
N ASP A 54 -0.02 -22.09 5.65
CA ASP A 54 0.10 -23.25 6.55
C ASP A 54 0.13 -24.62 5.85
N ASN A 55 0.61 -24.69 4.62
CA ASN A 55 0.55 -25.89 3.78
C ASN A 55 -0.85 -26.47 3.64
N GLY A 56 -1.88 -25.66 3.85
CA GLY A 56 -3.27 -26.03 3.63
C GLY A 56 -3.62 -26.17 2.16
N GLY A 57 -4.76 -26.78 1.87
CA GLY A 57 -5.25 -26.95 0.51
C GLY A 57 -6.10 -25.77 0.00
N TYR A 58 -6.21 -24.69 0.78
CA TYR A 58 -7.09 -23.56 0.46
C TYR A 58 -6.61 -22.26 1.13
N SER A 59 -7.18 -21.16 0.68
CA SER A 59 -7.04 -19.84 1.30
C SER A 59 -8.43 -19.23 1.51
N ILE A 60 -8.57 -18.36 2.51
CA ILE A 60 -9.81 -17.67 2.82
C ILE A 60 -9.65 -16.19 2.52
N SER A 61 -10.57 -15.62 1.74
CA SER A 61 -10.63 -14.19 1.50
C SER A 61 -11.13 -13.47 2.74
N ALA A 62 -10.25 -12.70 3.39
CA ALA A 62 -10.57 -11.98 4.62
C ALA A 62 -9.81 -10.65 4.68
N GLY A 63 -10.34 -9.68 5.43
CA GLY A 63 -9.70 -8.38 5.63
C GLY A 63 -10.20 -7.29 4.69
N GLN A 64 -11.28 -7.48 3.97
CA GLN A 64 -11.82 -6.48 3.04
C GLN A 64 -12.20 -5.17 3.74
N HIS A 65 -12.69 -5.24 4.97
CA HIS A 65 -13.06 -4.05 5.73
C HIS A 65 -11.87 -3.13 5.97
N GLN A 66 -10.73 -3.71 6.38
CA GLN A 66 -9.49 -2.97 6.59
C GLN A 66 -8.97 -2.39 5.27
N LEU A 67 -9.04 -3.15 4.18
CA LEU A 67 -8.62 -2.68 2.86
C LEU A 67 -9.48 -1.51 2.37
N VAL A 68 -10.80 -1.59 2.51
CA VAL A 68 -11.71 -0.49 2.13
C VAL A 68 -11.43 0.76 2.94
N LYS A 69 -11.23 0.62 4.25
CA LYS A 69 -10.84 1.74 5.12
C LYS A 69 -9.53 2.36 4.64
N PHE A 70 -8.52 1.55 4.42
CA PHE A 70 -7.21 2.00 3.94
C PHE A 70 -7.32 2.78 2.62
N LEU A 71 -8.05 2.26 1.63
CA LEU A 71 -8.22 2.93 0.35
C LEU A 71 -8.96 4.26 0.45
N ARG A 72 -9.98 4.36 1.32
CA ARG A 72 -10.72 5.59 1.57
C ARG A 72 -9.88 6.68 2.25
N GLU A 73 -8.98 6.27 3.13
CA GLU A 73 -8.13 7.15 3.92
C GLU A 73 -6.73 7.32 3.31
N TYR A 74 -6.47 6.72 2.15
CA TYR A 74 -5.14 6.68 1.52
C TYR A 74 -4.58 8.08 1.31
N HIS A 75 -3.46 8.37 1.96
CA HIS A 75 -2.76 9.64 1.82
C HIS A 75 -1.29 9.50 2.24
N PHE A 76 -0.47 10.45 1.81
CA PHE A 76 0.92 10.58 2.22
C PHE A 76 1.06 11.73 3.22
N THR A 77 1.78 11.48 4.31
CA THR A 77 2.07 12.48 5.33
C THR A 77 3.28 13.33 4.94
N GLU A 78 3.48 14.46 5.62
CA GLU A 78 4.68 15.28 5.43
C GLU A 78 5.98 14.49 5.74
N ARG A 79 5.95 13.63 6.74
CA ARG A 79 7.05 12.71 7.07
C ARG A 79 7.40 11.80 5.89
N ASP A 80 6.39 11.21 5.27
CA ASP A 80 6.54 10.31 4.13
C ASP A 80 7.17 11.03 2.94
N LEU A 81 6.68 12.22 2.62
CA LEU A 81 7.21 13.02 1.52
C LEU A 81 8.66 13.46 1.74
N LYS A 82 9.01 13.84 2.98
CA LYS A 82 10.40 14.15 3.35
C LYS A 82 11.31 12.95 3.16
N TYR A 83 10.87 11.77 3.57
CA TYR A 83 11.62 10.54 3.38
C TYR A 83 11.82 10.22 1.90
N LEU A 84 10.76 10.26 1.09
CA LEU A 84 10.85 10.02 -0.35
C LEU A 84 11.76 11.03 -1.07
N LYS A 85 11.80 12.26 -0.61
CA LYS A 85 12.75 13.26 -1.12
C LYS A 85 14.19 12.82 -0.89
N THR A 86 14.53 12.27 0.26
CA THR A 86 15.87 11.74 0.54
C THR A 86 16.24 10.57 -0.37
N LYS A 87 15.27 9.91 -0.96
CA LYS A 87 15.44 8.78 -1.89
C LYS A 87 15.48 9.19 -3.37
N GLY A 88 15.48 10.49 -3.65
CA GLY A 88 15.64 11.01 -5.00
C GLY A 88 14.37 11.14 -5.82
N MET A 89 13.18 11.08 -5.19
CA MET A 89 11.92 11.38 -5.87
C MET A 89 11.87 12.84 -6.29
N SER A 90 11.29 13.12 -7.46
CA SER A 90 11.19 14.49 -7.98
C SER A 90 10.24 15.35 -7.16
N ASP A 91 10.52 16.65 -7.10
CA ASP A 91 9.67 17.59 -6.35
C ASP A 91 8.24 17.64 -6.90
N GLU A 92 8.08 17.56 -8.22
CA GLU A 92 6.77 17.54 -8.88
C GLU A 92 5.96 16.29 -8.50
N PHE A 93 6.61 15.14 -8.43
CA PHE A 93 5.98 13.90 -7.98
C PHE A 93 5.58 13.97 -6.51
N LEU A 94 6.43 14.51 -5.65
CA LEU A 94 6.12 14.70 -4.23
C LEU A 94 4.95 15.66 -4.03
N GLU A 95 4.87 16.74 -4.79
CA GLU A 95 3.72 17.65 -4.78
C GLU A 95 2.44 16.93 -5.21
N TYR A 96 2.49 16.12 -6.26
CA TYR A 96 1.37 15.28 -6.68
C TYR A 96 0.92 14.33 -5.57
N LEU A 97 1.86 13.63 -4.90
CA LEU A 97 1.55 12.73 -3.80
C LEU A 97 0.91 13.44 -2.60
N SER A 98 1.29 14.69 -2.33
CA SER A 98 0.77 15.47 -1.19
C SER A 98 -0.75 15.62 -1.19
N THR A 99 -1.35 15.63 -2.36
CA THR A 99 -2.81 15.77 -2.56
C THR A 99 -3.46 14.52 -3.12
N TYR A 100 -2.66 13.46 -3.32
CA TYR A 100 -3.18 12.22 -3.90
C TYR A 100 -4.23 11.58 -3.00
N ARG A 101 -5.31 11.12 -3.62
CA ARG A 101 -6.34 10.28 -3.01
C ARG A 101 -6.66 9.15 -3.97
N TRP A 102 -6.92 7.98 -3.44
CA TRP A 102 -7.28 6.83 -4.27
C TRP A 102 -8.60 7.07 -5.02
N LYS A 103 -8.63 6.78 -6.32
CA LYS A 103 -9.79 7.00 -7.21
C LYS A 103 -10.14 5.75 -8.01
N GLY A 104 -9.46 4.64 -7.77
CA GLY A 104 -9.66 3.42 -8.52
C GLY A 104 -10.93 2.67 -8.13
N ASP A 105 -11.19 1.61 -8.84
CA ASP A 105 -12.23 0.64 -8.55
C ASP A 105 -11.60 -0.62 -7.96
N MET A 106 -12.32 -1.30 -7.07
CA MET A 106 -11.90 -2.56 -6.49
C MET A 106 -13.01 -3.60 -6.62
N TYR A 107 -12.67 -4.73 -7.18
CA TYR A 107 -13.51 -5.92 -7.22
C TYR A 107 -12.92 -6.95 -6.27
N ALA A 108 -13.72 -7.47 -5.38
CA ALA A 108 -13.25 -8.43 -4.39
C ALA A 108 -14.23 -9.59 -4.22
N LEU A 109 -13.70 -10.75 -3.87
CA LEU A 109 -14.51 -11.86 -3.42
C LEU A 109 -15.21 -11.48 -2.12
N LYS A 110 -16.38 -12.07 -1.88
CA LYS A 110 -17.09 -11.85 -0.63
C LYS A 110 -16.23 -12.29 0.56
N GLU A 111 -16.25 -11.50 1.63
CA GLU A 111 -15.58 -11.84 2.89
C GLU A 111 -15.92 -13.25 3.33
N GLY A 112 -14.90 -14.04 3.67
CA GLY A 112 -15.01 -15.43 4.08
C GLY A 112 -15.12 -16.46 2.93
N THR A 113 -14.96 -16.03 1.67
CA THR A 113 -14.92 -16.96 0.53
C THR A 113 -13.65 -17.81 0.58
N VAL A 114 -13.83 -19.12 0.39
CA VAL A 114 -12.75 -20.11 0.36
C VAL A 114 -12.20 -20.23 -1.06
#